data_267af70cf6ecc878f3557b1ba22f6f09
#
_entry.id   267af70cf6ecc878f3557b1ba22f6f09
#
_cell.length_a   1.000
_cell.length_b   1.000
_cell.length_c   1.000
_cell.angle_alpha   90.00
_cell.angle_beta   90.00
_cell.angle_gamma   90.00
#
_symmetry.space_group_name_H-M   'P 1'
#
loop_
_entity.id
_entity.type
_entity.pdbx_description
1 polymer ?
#
loop_
_entity_poly.entity_id
_entity_poly.type
_entity_poly.pdbx_seq_one_letter_code
_entity_poly.pdbx_strand_id
1 'polypeptide(L)'
;IIECDKSKGYTYYIKNPEVLKQNSYAQLLLRKYSVPQDFSTFKMMRDRILLEEIPHGTAYFDDVVESMRTNTELIIDYQRYEGKRETLTMQPYSMKVYDRRWYVLGYIKEKESIRHLALERFLDLQTTSQKFEYPKDFNPRKYYDHVVGIYVNEDLPIVKLKLRVYGVQMEYMRMLPLHKSQSEVKSRYGEFAEFTYRLCLTPELKSKILALGASVEVLEPLEYREEIMAQISSSLDRYMKK
;
A
#
# COMPACT_ATOMS: atom_id res chain seq x y z
N ILE A 1 -1.40 21.63 -15.83
CA ILE A 1 -0.76 21.42 -14.54
C ILE A 1 0.75 21.69 -14.63
N ILE A 2 1.45 21.11 -15.58
CA ILE A 2 2.82 21.50 -15.94
C ILE A 2 2.73 22.29 -17.24
N GLU A 3 3.19 23.54 -17.25
CA GLU A 3 3.26 24.38 -18.44
C GLU A 3 4.73 24.59 -18.83
N CYS A 4 4.96 24.72 -20.12
CA CYS A 4 6.29 24.99 -20.69
C CYS A 4 6.36 26.44 -21.17
N ASP A 5 7.25 27.22 -20.59
CA ASP A 5 7.58 28.56 -21.10
C ASP A 5 8.69 28.46 -22.16
N LYS A 6 8.29 28.55 -23.42
CA LYS A 6 9.22 28.49 -24.54
C LYS A 6 10.06 29.77 -24.69
N SER A 7 9.61 30.90 -24.11
CA SER A 7 10.33 32.18 -24.20
C SER A 7 11.55 32.22 -23.28
N LYS A 8 11.61 31.33 -22.28
CA LYS A 8 12.69 31.16 -21.29
C LYS A 8 13.48 29.87 -21.47
N GLY A 9 13.69 29.43 -22.69
CA GLY A 9 14.50 28.25 -22.98
C GLY A 9 13.86 26.94 -22.58
N TYR A 10 12.57 26.73 -22.86
CA TYR A 10 11.80 25.52 -22.53
C TYR A 10 11.75 25.21 -21.02
N THR A 11 11.54 26.24 -20.22
CA THR A 11 11.40 26.06 -18.76
C THR A 11 10.01 25.51 -18.43
N TYR A 12 9.95 24.37 -17.72
CA TYR A 12 8.72 23.77 -17.25
C TYR A 12 8.39 24.24 -15.84
N TYR A 13 7.15 24.65 -15.59
CA TYR A 13 6.68 25.06 -14.27
C TYR A 13 5.28 24.55 -13.98
N ILE A 14 4.95 24.48 -12.68
CA ILE A 14 3.64 24.03 -12.20
C ILE A 14 2.72 25.22 -12.05
N LYS A 15 1.62 25.24 -12.84
CA LYS A 15 0.67 26.37 -12.88
C LYS A 15 -0.04 26.63 -11.55
N ASN A 16 -0.37 25.58 -10.79
CA ASN A 16 -1.07 25.69 -9.51
C ASN A 16 -0.33 24.91 -8.41
N PRO A 17 0.75 25.42 -7.82
CA PRO A 17 1.52 24.72 -6.80
C PRO A 17 0.73 24.46 -5.49
N GLU A 18 -0.35 25.22 -5.22
CA GLU A 18 -1.18 25.06 -4.03
C GLU A 18 -1.91 23.70 -3.97
N VAL A 19 -2.27 23.11 -5.12
CA VAL A 19 -2.88 21.78 -5.21
C VAL A 19 -1.92 20.70 -4.69
N LEU A 20 -0.62 20.97 -4.71
CA LEU A 20 0.41 20.05 -4.27
C LEU A 20 0.65 20.09 -2.76
N LYS A 21 0.31 21.21 -2.12
CA LYS A 21 0.49 21.39 -0.67
C LYS A 21 -0.45 20.52 0.17
N GLN A 22 -1.58 20.10 -0.40
CA GLN A 22 -2.61 19.33 0.31
C GLN A 22 -2.42 17.81 0.26
N ASN A 23 -1.48 17.30 -0.54
CA ASN A 23 -1.29 15.86 -0.72
C ASN A 23 0.16 15.47 -0.45
N SER A 24 0.44 14.93 0.74
CA SER A 24 1.77 14.48 1.16
C SER A 24 2.39 13.47 0.20
N TYR A 25 1.57 12.68 -0.47
CA TYR A 25 1.99 11.69 -1.44
C TYR A 25 2.36 12.31 -2.80
N ALA A 26 1.57 13.28 -3.26
CA ALA A 26 1.91 14.09 -4.42
C ALA A 26 3.22 14.86 -4.19
N GLN A 27 3.46 15.32 -2.97
CA GLN A 27 4.74 15.94 -2.59
C GLN A 27 5.91 14.95 -2.65
N LEU A 28 5.71 13.70 -2.25
CA LEU A 28 6.74 12.66 -2.32
C LEU A 28 7.04 12.28 -3.77
N LEU A 29 6.01 12.11 -4.61
CA LEU A 29 6.16 11.88 -6.05
C LEU A 29 6.80 13.08 -6.74
N LEU A 30 6.42 14.29 -6.37
CA LEU A 30 7.01 15.50 -6.91
C LEU A 30 8.46 15.69 -6.45
N ARG A 31 8.79 15.40 -5.20
CA ARG A 31 10.18 15.35 -4.74
C ARG A 31 11.00 14.31 -5.50
N LYS A 32 10.39 13.22 -5.93
CA LYS A 32 11.05 12.18 -6.74
C LYS A 32 11.19 12.57 -8.21
N TYR A 33 10.21 13.30 -8.79
CA TYR A 33 10.13 13.62 -10.22
C TYR A 33 10.28 15.10 -10.57
N SER A 34 10.04 16.01 -9.65
CA SER A 34 10.26 17.45 -9.80
C SER A 34 11.38 17.94 -8.91
N VAL A 35 12.55 17.36 -9.08
CA VAL A 35 13.78 17.99 -8.60
C VAL A 35 13.95 19.26 -9.41
N PRO A 36 13.86 20.45 -8.77
CA PRO A 36 13.94 21.68 -9.51
C PRO A 36 15.35 21.85 -10.07
N GLN A 37 15.41 22.41 -11.22
CA GLN A 37 16.45 23.22 -11.85
C GLN A 37 17.94 23.16 -11.39
N ASP A 38 18.25 22.58 -10.23
CA ASP A 38 19.60 22.28 -9.76
C ASP A 38 19.89 20.78 -9.87
N PHE A 39 19.72 20.25 -11.08
CA PHE A 39 20.07 18.87 -11.43
C PHE A 39 21.55 18.56 -11.12
N SER A 40 22.41 19.59 -11.07
CA SER A 40 23.81 19.44 -10.72
C SER A 40 24.02 19.07 -9.25
N THR A 41 23.34 19.74 -8.34
CA THR A 41 23.48 19.50 -6.88
C THR A 41 22.84 18.15 -6.49
N PHE A 42 21.70 17.79 -7.09
CA PHE A 42 21.07 16.51 -6.82
C PHE A 42 21.82 15.33 -7.44
N LYS A 43 22.43 15.53 -8.63
CA LYS A 43 23.30 14.53 -9.24
C LYS A 43 24.54 14.26 -8.38
N MET A 44 25.11 15.29 -7.75
CA MET A 44 26.20 15.16 -6.79
C MET A 44 25.79 14.48 -5.46
N MET A 45 24.50 14.57 -5.08
CA MET A 45 23.96 13.98 -3.84
C MET A 45 23.29 12.61 -4.06
N ARG A 46 23.14 12.16 -5.30
CA ARG A 46 22.42 10.92 -5.64
C ARG A 46 22.98 9.70 -4.94
N ASP A 47 24.29 9.64 -4.77
CA ASP A 47 24.98 8.54 -4.09
C ASP A 47 24.91 8.65 -2.55
N ARG A 48 24.40 9.77 -2.03
CA ARG A 48 24.27 10.04 -0.59
C ARG A 48 22.83 10.01 -0.10
N ILE A 49 21.83 9.97 -1.01
CA ILE A 49 20.41 9.88 -0.72
C ILE A 49 19.92 8.57 -1.29
N LEU A 50 19.80 7.57 -0.44
CA LEU A 50 19.30 6.26 -0.81
C LEU A 50 17.79 6.22 -0.56
N LEU A 51 17.04 5.95 -1.62
CA LEU A 51 15.60 5.69 -1.53
C LEU A 51 15.39 4.18 -1.65
N GLU A 52 14.44 3.68 -0.89
CA GLU A 52 14.03 2.28 -1.05
C GLU A 52 13.48 2.09 -2.47
N GLU A 53 14.06 1.14 -3.20
CA GLU A 53 13.63 0.85 -4.56
C GLU A 53 12.26 0.18 -4.54
N ILE A 54 11.32 0.76 -5.30
CA ILE A 54 10.06 0.10 -5.61
C ILE A 54 10.35 -0.83 -6.78
N PRO A 55 10.18 -2.16 -6.62
CA PRO A 55 10.43 -3.11 -7.70
C PRO A 55 9.59 -2.80 -8.94
N HIS A 56 10.03 -3.36 -10.05
CA HIS A 56 9.51 -3.19 -11.39
C HIS A 56 7.97 -3.21 -11.48
N GLY A 57 7.44 -2.59 -12.51
CA GLY A 57 6.00 -2.41 -12.77
C GLY A 57 5.65 -0.97 -13.12
N THR A 58 6.63 -0.06 -13.05
CA THR A 58 6.43 1.35 -13.40
C THR A 58 6.22 1.57 -14.90
N ALA A 59 6.50 0.58 -15.75
CA ALA A 59 6.31 0.68 -17.19
C ALA A 59 4.85 1.01 -17.56
N TYR A 60 3.88 0.47 -16.83
CA TYR A 60 2.45 0.67 -17.10
C TYR A 60 1.78 1.69 -16.18
N PHE A 61 2.58 2.38 -15.35
CA PHE A 61 2.04 3.30 -14.35
C PHE A 61 1.26 4.46 -14.99
N ASP A 62 1.83 5.09 -16.00
CA ASP A 62 1.23 6.25 -16.66
C ASP A 62 -0.04 5.87 -17.42
N ASP A 63 -0.07 4.70 -18.06
CA ASP A 63 -1.24 4.19 -18.78
C ASP A 63 -2.41 3.91 -17.81
N VAL A 64 -2.12 3.33 -16.64
CA VAL A 64 -3.14 3.11 -15.60
C VAL A 64 -3.67 4.44 -15.06
N VAL A 65 -2.79 5.40 -14.78
CA VAL A 65 -3.19 6.74 -14.31
C VAL A 65 -4.04 7.46 -15.35
N GLU A 66 -3.67 7.38 -16.63
CA GLU A 66 -4.45 7.99 -17.70
C GLU A 66 -5.81 7.32 -17.89
N SER A 67 -5.86 5.99 -17.79
CA SER A 67 -7.12 5.23 -17.80
C SER A 67 -8.05 5.61 -16.64
N MET A 68 -7.52 5.76 -15.42
CA MET A 68 -8.30 6.28 -14.28
C MET A 68 -8.79 7.71 -14.53
N ARG A 69 -7.96 8.58 -15.09
CA ARG A 69 -8.32 9.97 -15.39
C ARG A 69 -9.45 10.07 -16.42
N THR A 70 -9.44 9.19 -17.40
CA THR A 70 -10.38 9.19 -18.53
C THR A 70 -11.56 8.23 -18.33
N ASN A 71 -11.57 7.45 -17.25
CA ASN A 71 -12.53 6.38 -16.98
C ASN A 71 -12.64 5.40 -18.16
N THR A 72 -11.52 4.92 -18.67
CA THR A 72 -11.46 3.93 -19.75
C THR A 72 -11.03 2.57 -19.20
N GLU A 73 -11.51 1.50 -19.82
CA GLU A 73 -11.13 0.14 -19.46
C GLU A 73 -9.73 -0.20 -19.95
N LEU A 74 -9.07 -1.09 -19.22
CA LEU A 74 -7.78 -1.67 -19.56
C LEU A 74 -7.94 -3.16 -19.87
N ILE A 75 -7.24 -3.64 -20.89
CA ILE A 75 -7.03 -5.07 -21.12
C ILE A 75 -5.62 -5.39 -20.66
N ILE A 76 -5.49 -6.34 -19.73
CA ILE A 76 -4.26 -6.64 -19.03
C ILE A 76 -3.93 -8.11 -19.18
N ASP A 77 -2.77 -8.44 -19.73
CA ASP A 77 -2.20 -9.78 -19.63
C ASP A 77 -1.47 -9.90 -18.30
N TYR A 78 -2.01 -10.75 -17.42
CA TYR A 78 -1.62 -10.85 -16.04
C TYR A 78 -1.03 -12.21 -15.68
N GLN A 79 0.11 -12.21 -14.98
CA GLN A 79 0.74 -13.43 -14.49
C GLN A 79 0.40 -13.68 -13.01
N ARG A 80 -0.24 -14.80 -12.70
CA ARG A 80 -0.48 -15.25 -11.33
C ARG A 80 0.78 -15.86 -10.71
N TYR A 81 0.80 -15.99 -9.38
CA TYR A 81 1.94 -16.57 -8.66
C TYR A 81 2.33 -17.96 -9.13
N GLU A 82 1.35 -18.77 -9.53
CA GLU A 82 1.56 -20.14 -10.05
C GLU A 82 2.02 -20.17 -11.52
N GLY A 83 2.41 -19.03 -12.09
CA GLY A 83 2.82 -18.92 -13.48
C GLY A 83 1.68 -18.92 -14.49
N LYS A 84 0.43 -19.12 -14.05
CA LYS A 84 -0.74 -19.07 -14.91
C LYS A 84 -0.92 -17.66 -15.46
N ARG A 85 -1.12 -17.55 -16.77
CA ARG A 85 -1.45 -16.29 -17.46
C ARG A 85 -2.95 -16.20 -17.69
N GLU A 86 -3.48 -15.01 -17.56
CA GLU A 86 -4.88 -14.69 -17.85
C GLU A 86 -4.98 -13.28 -18.41
N THR A 87 -5.86 -13.08 -19.38
CA THR A 87 -6.21 -11.75 -19.89
C THR A 87 -7.43 -11.27 -19.12
N LEU A 88 -7.32 -10.06 -18.57
CA LEU A 88 -8.34 -9.45 -17.70
C LEU A 88 -8.76 -8.10 -18.26
N THR A 89 -10.06 -7.82 -18.23
CA THR A 89 -10.62 -6.50 -18.51
C THR A 89 -10.90 -5.79 -17.20
N MET A 90 -10.21 -4.67 -16.96
CA MET A 90 -10.25 -3.95 -15.70
C MET A 90 -10.81 -2.54 -15.87
N GLN A 91 -11.69 -2.15 -14.97
CA GLN A 91 -12.09 -0.76 -14.71
C GLN A 91 -11.27 -0.26 -13.53
N PRO A 92 -10.20 0.51 -13.74
CA PRO A 92 -9.29 0.90 -12.66
C PRO A 92 -9.90 2.02 -11.81
N TYR A 93 -9.98 1.81 -10.50
CA TYR A 93 -10.57 2.74 -9.54
C TYR A 93 -9.55 3.53 -8.74
N SER A 94 -8.47 2.88 -8.31
CA SER A 94 -7.41 3.53 -7.54
C SER A 94 -6.11 2.76 -7.59
N MET A 95 -5.02 3.44 -7.24
CA MET A 95 -3.71 2.82 -7.04
C MET A 95 -3.27 2.97 -5.59
N LYS A 96 -2.58 1.96 -5.07
CA LYS A 96 -2.03 1.96 -3.72
C LYS A 96 -0.62 1.38 -3.72
N VAL A 97 0.30 2.04 -3.01
CA VAL A 97 1.58 1.44 -2.66
C VAL A 97 1.43 0.71 -1.35
N TYR A 98 1.86 -0.54 -1.33
CA TYR A 98 1.99 -1.32 -0.13
C TYR A 98 3.18 -2.28 -0.25
N ASP A 99 3.98 -2.37 0.78
CA ASP A 99 5.16 -3.23 0.85
C ASP A 99 6.04 -3.12 -0.42
N ARG A 100 6.37 -1.87 -0.79
CA ARG A 100 7.17 -1.50 -1.97
C ARG A 100 6.61 -1.92 -3.33
N ARG A 101 5.32 -2.21 -3.42
CA ARG A 101 4.66 -2.61 -4.66
C ARG A 101 3.51 -1.68 -4.97
N TRP A 102 3.31 -1.42 -6.25
CA TRP A 102 2.12 -0.76 -6.76
C TRP A 102 1.01 -1.77 -7.00
N TYR A 103 -0.15 -1.48 -6.48
CA TYR A 103 -1.37 -2.24 -6.72
C TYR A 103 -2.41 -1.36 -7.35
N VAL A 104 -3.07 -1.86 -8.40
CA VAL A 104 -4.24 -1.25 -9.02
C VAL A 104 -5.47 -1.95 -8.46
N LEU A 105 -6.38 -1.20 -7.89
CA LEU A 105 -7.69 -1.66 -7.45
C LEU A 105 -8.70 -1.31 -8.52
N GLY A 106 -9.53 -2.25 -8.93
CA GLY A 106 -10.60 -2.01 -9.89
C GLY A 106 -11.52 -3.21 -10.03
N TYR A 107 -12.61 -3.02 -10.76
CA TYR A 107 -13.53 -4.07 -11.10
C TYR A 107 -12.98 -4.89 -12.27
N ILE A 108 -12.95 -6.21 -12.11
CA ILE A 108 -12.52 -7.17 -13.13
C ILE A 108 -13.75 -7.84 -13.70
N LYS A 109 -13.99 -7.65 -15.01
CA LYS A 109 -15.19 -8.18 -15.68
C LYS A 109 -15.28 -9.71 -15.61
N GLU A 110 -14.19 -10.40 -15.88
CA GLU A 110 -14.12 -11.87 -15.89
C GLU A 110 -14.28 -12.50 -14.50
N LYS A 111 -14.20 -11.68 -13.43
CA LYS A 111 -14.36 -12.12 -12.04
C LYS A 111 -15.60 -11.55 -11.38
N GLU A 112 -16.30 -10.63 -12.07
CA GLU A 112 -17.47 -9.90 -11.54
C GLU A 112 -17.25 -9.31 -10.14
N SER A 113 -16.02 -8.85 -9.87
CA SER A 113 -15.63 -8.37 -8.53
C SER A 113 -14.49 -7.38 -8.57
N ILE A 114 -14.41 -6.58 -7.50
CA ILE A 114 -13.30 -5.66 -7.27
C ILE A 114 -12.07 -6.47 -6.81
N ARG A 115 -10.94 -6.27 -7.47
CA ARG A 115 -9.69 -6.97 -7.18
C ARG A 115 -8.50 -6.04 -7.22
N HIS A 116 -7.43 -6.46 -6.55
CA HIS A 116 -6.12 -5.85 -6.63
C HIS A 116 -5.25 -6.63 -7.63
N LEU A 117 -4.62 -5.90 -8.52
CA LEU A 117 -3.59 -6.42 -9.40
C LEU A 117 -2.27 -5.72 -9.08
N ALA A 118 -1.23 -6.51 -8.86
CA ALA A 118 0.12 -5.98 -8.65
C ALA A 118 0.73 -5.59 -10.00
N LEU A 119 1.19 -4.36 -10.10
CA LEU A 119 1.62 -3.76 -11.38
C LEU A 119 2.84 -4.47 -11.98
N GLU A 120 3.74 -4.99 -11.15
CA GLU A 120 4.92 -5.75 -11.60
C GLU A 120 4.58 -7.11 -12.21
N ARG A 121 3.31 -7.51 -12.16
CA ARG A 121 2.83 -8.78 -12.74
C ARG A 121 2.05 -8.57 -14.03
N PHE A 122 2.00 -7.34 -14.54
CA PHE A 122 1.50 -7.05 -15.88
C PHE A 122 2.54 -7.50 -16.90
N LEU A 123 2.14 -8.38 -17.81
CA LEU A 123 2.98 -8.82 -18.93
C LEU A 123 2.78 -7.91 -20.15
N ASP A 124 1.53 -7.46 -20.34
CA ASP A 124 1.13 -6.49 -21.35
C ASP A 124 -0.09 -5.71 -20.85
N LEU A 125 -0.27 -4.51 -21.38
CA LEU A 125 -1.40 -3.64 -21.08
C LEU A 125 -1.81 -2.90 -22.34
N GLN A 126 -3.11 -2.95 -22.63
CA GLN A 126 -3.74 -2.21 -23.72
C GLN A 126 -4.80 -1.28 -23.16
N THR A 127 -4.69 0.00 -23.50
CA THR A 127 -5.73 0.98 -23.23
C THR A 127 -6.85 0.84 -24.24
N THR A 128 -8.11 0.90 -23.79
CA THR A 128 -9.27 0.82 -24.67
C THR A 128 -9.94 2.17 -24.84
N SER A 129 -10.83 2.30 -25.83
CA SER A 129 -11.74 3.44 -25.95
C SER A 129 -13.03 3.25 -25.15
N GLN A 130 -13.24 2.05 -24.57
CA GLN A 130 -14.45 1.72 -23.82
C GLN A 130 -14.46 2.49 -22.50
N LYS A 131 -15.49 3.30 -22.30
CA LYS A 131 -15.72 4.04 -21.05
C LYS A 131 -16.47 3.19 -20.05
N PHE A 132 -16.18 3.42 -18.76
CA PHE A 132 -16.98 2.93 -17.65
C PHE A 132 -17.47 4.07 -16.76
N GLU A 133 -18.52 3.84 -16.02
CA GLU A 133 -18.99 4.78 -15.01
C GLU A 133 -18.30 4.46 -13.66
N TYR A 134 -17.54 5.43 -13.17
CA TYR A 134 -16.93 5.29 -11.84
C TYR A 134 -18.02 5.24 -10.77
N PRO A 135 -18.06 4.23 -9.89
CA PRO A 135 -19.15 4.11 -8.90
C PRO A 135 -19.17 5.32 -7.96
N LYS A 136 -20.34 6.01 -7.91
CA LYS A 136 -20.51 7.28 -7.16
C LYS A 136 -20.22 7.14 -5.66
N ASP A 137 -20.55 5.98 -5.10
CA ASP A 137 -20.40 5.69 -3.67
C ASP A 137 -19.06 5.04 -3.32
N PHE A 138 -18.22 4.76 -4.32
CA PHE A 138 -16.92 4.15 -4.08
C PHE A 138 -15.90 5.17 -3.58
N ASN A 139 -15.35 4.93 -2.40
CA ASN A 139 -14.30 5.75 -1.82
C ASN A 139 -13.11 4.88 -1.42
N PRO A 140 -11.97 5.00 -2.11
CA PRO A 140 -10.78 4.19 -1.81
C PRO A 140 -10.30 4.30 -0.37
N ARG A 141 -10.43 5.48 0.26
CA ARG A 141 -10.02 5.67 1.67
C ARG A 141 -10.92 4.88 2.62
N LYS A 142 -12.24 4.88 2.36
CA LYS A 142 -13.19 4.07 3.15
C LYS A 142 -12.99 2.57 2.89
N TYR A 143 -12.67 2.19 1.65
CA TYR A 143 -12.43 0.81 1.26
C TYR A 143 -11.29 0.16 2.09
N TYR A 144 -10.25 0.93 2.41
CA TYR A 144 -9.12 0.45 3.22
C TYR A 144 -9.19 0.86 4.70
N ASP A 145 -10.32 1.39 5.17
CA ASP A 145 -10.43 2.07 6.46
C ASP A 145 -10.09 1.18 7.66
N HIS A 146 -10.36 -0.11 7.53
CA HIS A 146 -10.21 -1.08 8.61
C HIS A 146 -9.21 -2.20 8.32
N VAL A 147 -8.32 -2.00 7.34
CA VAL A 147 -7.33 -3.03 6.98
C VAL A 147 -5.90 -2.50 7.05
N VAL A 148 -5.02 -3.39 7.43
CA VAL A 148 -3.57 -3.19 7.29
C VAL A 148 -3.16 -3.90 6.01
N GLY A 149 -2.68 -3.14 5.02
CA GLY A 149 -2.31 -3.71 3.73
C GLY A 149 -3.30 -3.43 2.61
N ILE A 150 -3.48 -4.39 1.72
CA ILE A 150 -4.32 -4.30 0.52
C ILE A 150 -5.47 -5.30 0.52
N TYR A 151 -5.39 -6.36 1.31
CA TYR A 151 -6.41 -7.40 1.35
C TYR A 151 -7.67 -6.87 2.04
N VAL A 152 -8.73 -6.70 1.27
CA VAL A 152 -10.07 -6.35 1.75
C VAL A 152 -10.99 -7.53 1.46
N ASN A 153 -11.69 -7.96 2.47
CA ASN A 153 -12.77 -8.95 2.37
C ASN A 153 -13.95 -8.42 3.20
N GLU A 154 -15.06 -8.16 2.53
CA GLU A 154 -16.27 -7.60 3.14
C GLU A 154 -16.92 -8.53 4.16
N ASP A 155 -16.64 -9.84 4.07
CA ASP A 155 -17.12 -10.84 5.03
C ASP A 155 -16.33 -10.83 6.36
N LEU A 156 -15.14 -10.20 6.39
CA LEU A 156 -14.36 -10.13 7.61
C LEU A 156 -14.91 -9.07 8.57
N PRO A 157 -15.23 -9.45 9.82
CA PRO A 157 -15.72 -8.51 10.80
C PRO A 157 -14.63 -7.53 11.24
N ILE A 158 -15.05 -6.31 11.55
CA ILE A 158 -14.21 -5.34 12.25
C ILE A 158 -14.18 -5.73 13.72
N VAL A 159 -13.02 -6.10 14.22
CA VAL A 159 -12.83 -6.52 15.60
C VAL A 159 -11.97 -5.55 16.39
N LYS A 160 -12.05 -5.65 17.71
CA LYS A 160 -11.12 -5.01 18.63
C LYS A 160 -9.89 -5.92 18.77
N LEU A 161 -8.77 -5.53 18.20
CA LEU A 161 -7.48 -6.17 18.43
C LEU A 161 -6.79 -5.45 19.60
N LYS A 162 -6.21 -6.22 20.53
CA LYS A 162 -5.39 -5.70 21.60
C LYS A 162 -4.03 -6.38 21.59
N LEU A 163 -2.99 -5.57 21.51
CA LEU A 163 -1.60 -6.00 21.51
C LEU A 163 -0.91 -5.49 22.77
N ARG A 164 -0.02 -6.30 23.33
CA ARG A 164 0.98 -5.87 24.31
C ARG A 164 2.34 -5.86 23.62
N VAL A 165 3.07 -4.77 23.81
CA VAL A 165 4.33 -4.49 23.14
C VAL A 165 5.41 -4.26 24.18
N TYR A 166 6.59 -4.80 23.96
CA TYR A 166 7.69 -4.83 24.91
C TYR A 166 8.93 -4.08 24.39
N GLY A 167 9.76 -3.61 25.33
CA GLY A 167 11.05 -3.02 25.05
C GLY A 167 10.98 -1.78 24.14
N VAL A 168 12.01 -1.58 23.34
CA VAL A 168 12.12 -0.45 22.43
C VAL A 168 10.99 -0.39 21.37
N GLN A 169 10.36 -1.53 21.10
CA GLN A 169 9.25 -1.61 20.13
C GLN A 169 8.04 -0.77 20.55
N MET A 170 7.88 -0.48 21.85
CA MET A 170 6.85 0.45 22.33
C MET A 170 7.00 1.83 21.69
N GLU A 171 8.22 2.37 21.65
CA GLU A 171 8.48 3.69 21.08
C GLU A 171 8.29 3.69 19.56
N TYR A 172 8.74 2.63 18.87
CA TYR A 172 8.48 2.50 17.43
C TYR A 172 6.98 2.46 17.14
N MET A 173 6.19 1.74 17.95
CA MET A 173 4.75 1.63 17.77
C MET A 173 4.02 2.98 18.02
N ARG A 174 4.54 3.81 18.95
CA ARG A 174 4.04 5.16 19.19
C ARG A 174 4.34 6.11 18.03
N MET A 175 5.58 6.05 17.51
CA MET A 175 6.04 6.92 16.43
C MET A 175 5.48 6.51 15.06
N LEU A 176 5.34 5.20 14.82
CA LEU A 176 4.81 4.64 13.58
C LEU A 176 3.67 3.66 13.88
N PRO A 177 2.45 4.15 14.05
CA PRO A 177 1.29 3.32 14.36
C PRO A 177 1.05 2.25 13.29
N LEU A 178 0.72 1.03 13.74
CA LEU A 178 0.38 -0.07 12.85
C LEU A 178 -0.86 0.23 11.99
N HIS A 179 -1.80 0.98 12.58
CA HIS A 179 -3.02 1.42 11.92
C HIS A 179 -3.51 2.72 12.56
N LYS A 180 -4.23 3.56 11.81
CA LYS A 180 -4.77 4.86 12.28
C LYS A 180 -5.71 4.77 13.49
N SER A 181 -6.32 3.60 13.73
CA SER A 181 -7.18 3.35 14.90
C SER A 181 -6.41 2.98 16.15
N GLN A 182 -5.06 3.06 16.12
CA GLN A 182 -4.24 2.74 17.28
C GLN A 182 -4.56 3.67 18.45
N SER A 183 -4.75 3.09 19.62
CA SER A 183 -4.89 3.81 20.88
C SER A 183 -4.13 3.08 21.97
N GLU A 184 -3.25 3.79 22.68
CA GLU A 184 -2.55 3.26 23.83
C GLU A 184 -3.50 3.30 25.03
N VAL A 185 -3.76 2.15 25.66
CA VAL A 185 -4.75 2.00 26.73
C VAL A 185 -4.12 1.70 28.09
N LYS A 186 -2.88 1.22 28.10
CA LYS A 186 -2.13 0.91 29.32
C LYS A 186 -0.64 0.92 29.03
N SER A 187 0.15 1.42 29.96
CA SER A 187 1.60 1.26 29.91
C SER A 187 2.17 1.05 31.30
N ARG A 188 3.28 0.33 31.37
CA ARG A 188 4.13 0.21 32.53
C ARG A 188 5.54 0.56 32.10
N TYR A 189 6.03 1.66 32.65
CA TYR A 189 7.32 2.21 32.24
C TYR A 189 8.43 1.16 32.27
N GLY A 190 9.15 1.06 31.15
CA GLY A 190 10.27 0.12 30.99
C GLY A 190 9.87 -1.35 30.79
N GLU A 191 8.58 -1.72 30.93
CA GLU A 191 8.16 -3.11 30.80
C GLU A 191 7.32 -3.37 29.54
N PHE A 192 6.15 -2.71 29.43
CA PHE A 192 5.25 -2.90 28.31
C PHE A 192 4.31 -1.72 28.07
N ALA A 193 3.74 -1.67 26.88
CA ALA A 193 2.57 -0.85 26.55
C ALA A 193 1.49 -1.71 25.88
N GLU A 194 0.23 -1.41 26.12
CA GLU A 194 -0.91 -2.08 25.50
C GLU A 194 -1.60 -1.12 24.54
N PHE A 195 -1.78 -1.58 23.30
CA PHE A 195 -2.43 -0.83 22.23
C PHE A 195 -3.69 -1.56 21.79
N THR A 196 -4.73 -0.80 21.50
CA THR A 196 -5.96 -1.31 20.90
C THR A 196 -6.16 -0.77 19.50
N TYR A 197 -6.83 -1.57 18.68
CA TYR A 197 -7.15 -1.27 17.29
C TYR A 197 -8.58 -1.67 16.97
N ARG A 198 -9.19 -1.03 15.96
CA ARG A 198 -10.43 -1.45 15.34
C ARG A 198 -10.17 -1.74 13.86
N LEU A 199 -10.05 -3.00 13.50
CA LEU A 199 -9.64 -3.42 12.15
C LEU A 199 -10.06 -4.87 11.86
N CYS A 200 -9.96 -5.27 10.60
CA CYS A 200 -10.13 -6.65 10.16
C CYS A 200 -8.83 -7.44 10.34
N LEU A 201 -8.94 -8.70 10.74
CA LEU A 201 -7.78 -9.60 10.93
C LEU A 201 -7.34 -10.17 9.58
N THR A 202 -6.56 -9.40 8.84
CA THR A 202 -6.09 -9.76 7.50
C THR A 202 -4.78 -10.57 7.51
N PRO A 203 -4.46 -11.30 6.43
CA PRO A 203 -3.17 -11.99 6.32
C PRO A 203 -1.95 -11.05 6.45
N GLU A 204 -2.05 -9.83 5.93
CA GLU A 204 -0.97 -8.84 6.03
C GLU A 204 -0.78 -8.36 7.47
N LEU A 205 -1.87 -8.16 8.21
CA LEU A 205 -1.79 -7.84 9.63
C LEU A 205 -1.10 -8.97 10.39
N LYS A 206 -1.47 -10.22 10.13
CA LYS A 206 -0.84 -11.41 10.72
C LYS A 206 0.67 -11.42 10.45
N SER A 207 1.06 -11.23 9.20
CA SER A 207 2.47 -11.19 8.80
C SER A 207 3.23 -10.09 9.53
N LYS A 208 2.63 -8.90 9.69
CA LYS A 208 3.24 -7.79 10.44
C LYS A 208 3.41 -8.12 11.93
N ILE A 209 2.42 -8.73 12.56
CA ILE A 209 2.50 -9.14 13.98
C ILE A 209 3.59 -10.19 14.15
N LEU A 210 3.63 -11.21 13.31
CA LEU A 210 4.66 -12.26 13.35
C LEU A 210 6.07 -11.70 13.12
N ALA A 211 6.22 -10.70 12.26
CA ALA A 211 7.50 -10.04 11.99
C ALA A 211 8.06 -9.28 13.20
N LEU A 212 7.22 -8.88 14.15
CA LEU A 212 7.63 -8.23 15.40
C LEU A 212 8.19 -9.23 16.43
N GLY A 213 8.02 -10.53 16.19
CA GLY A 213 8.61 -11.61 16.99
C GLY A 213 8.23 -11.51 18.47
N ALA A 214 9.22 -11.68 19.35
CA ALA A 214 9.03 -11.66 20.80
C ALA A 214 8.67 -10.28 21.38
N SER A 215 8.74 -9.22 20.58
CA SER A 215 8.43 -7.85 21.02
C SER A 215 6.93 -7.57 21.10
N VAL A 216 6.08 -8.46 20.61
CA VAL A 216 4.63 -8.29 20.57
C VAL A 216 3.89 -9.54 21.00
N GLU A 217 2.81 -9.33 21.73
CA GLU A 217 1.87 -10.38 22.16
C GLU A 217 0.44 -9.97 21.81
N VAL A 218 -0.33 -10.85 21.18
CA VAL A 218 -1.77 -10.66 20.99
C VAL A 218 -2.50 -11.00 22.28
N LEU A 219 -3.28 -10.05 22.82
CA LEU A 219 -4.10 -10.26 24.01
C LEU A 219 -5.55 -10.58 23.66
N GLU A 220 -6.11 -9.88 22.67
CA GLU A 220 -7.49 -10.03 22.21
C GLU A 220 -7.54 -9.88 20.68
N PRO A 221 -8.45 -10.57 19.97
CA PRO A 221 -9.33 -11.63 20.49
C PRO A 221 -8.57 -12.93 20.76
N LEU A 222 -9.14 -13.80 21.61
CA LEU A 222 -8.47 -15.02 22.07
C LEU A 222 -8.21 -16.00 20.91
N GLU A 223 -9.16 -16.17 20.02
CA GLU A 223 -9.04 -17.04 18.84
C GLU A 223 -7.86 -16.61 17.96
N TYR A 224 -7.67 -15.31 17.79
CA TYR A 224 -6.56 -14.79 16.98
C TYR A 224 -5.21 -14.96 17.69
N ARG A 225 -5.19 -14.82 19.03
CA ARG A 225 -4.03 -15.15 19.85
C ARG A 225 -3.61 -16.61 19.63
N GLU A 226 -4.57 -17.54 19.69
CA GLU A 226 -4.33 -18.98 19.48
C GLU A 226 -3.80 -19.25 18.07
N GLU A 227 -4.35 -18.57 17.07
CA GLU A 227 -3.88 -18.67 15.69
C GLU A 227 -2.42 -18.23 15.54
N ILE A 228 -2.04 -17.09 16.15
CA ILE A 228 -0.65 -16.59 16.17
C ILE A 228 0.27 -17.58 16.91
N MET A 229 -0.15 -18.09 18.07
CA MET A 229 0.61 -19.09 18.82
C MET A 229 0.86 -20.35 18.01
N ALA A 230 -0.15 -20.88 17.32
CA ALA A 230 -0.02 -22.04 16.45
C ALA A 230 0.98 -21.81 15.30
N GLN A 231 0.97 -20.60 14.71
CA GLN A 231 1.90 -20.23 13.66
C GLN A 231 3.35 -20.16 14.16
N ILE A 232 3.56 -19.59 15.37
CA ILE A 232 4.88 -19.51 16.02
C ILE A 232 5.38 -20.92 16.35
N SER A 233 4.52 -21.78 16.93
CA SER A 233 4.86 -23.18 17.24
C SER A 233 5.27 -23.95 15.98
N SER A 234 4.48 -23.83 14.90
CA SER A 234 4.82 -24.46 13.63
C SER A 234 6.16 -23.98 13.06
N SER A 235 6.49 -22.70 13.28
CA SER A 235 7.79 -22.16 12.90
C SER A 235 8.91 -22.75 13.73
N LEU A 236 8.74 -22.84 15.07
CA LEU A 236 9.70 -23.44 15.99
C LEU A 236 9.99 -24.90 15.64
N ASP A 237 8.93 -25.68 15.34
CA ASP A 237 9.04 -27.09 14.95
C ASP A 237 9.93 -27.30 13.71
N ARG A 238 9.94 -26.34 12.78
CA ARG A 238 10.83 -26.40 11.60
C ARG A 238 12.30 -26.23 11.97
N TYR A 239 12.62 -25.41 12.97
CA TYR A 239 14.00 -25.23 13.46
C TYR A 239 14.46 -26.41 14.34
N MET A 240 13.52 -27.10 15.00
CA MET A 240 13.82 -28.26 15.85
C MET A 240 14.00 -29.56 15.06
N LYS A 241 13.45 -29.65 13.85
CA LYS A 241 13.68 -30.79 12.95
C LYS A 241 15.12 -30.72 12.42
N LYS A 242 15.96 -31.67 12.84
CA LYS A 242 17.29 -31.90 12.28
C LYS A 242 17.21 -32.71 10.99
#